data_4bc56e99de91e2ae571ec99f76e82a35
#
_entry.id   4bc56e99de91e2ae571ec99f76e82a35
#
_cell.length_a   1.000
_cell.length_b   1.000
_cell.length_c   1.000
_cell.angle_alpha   90.00
_cell.angle_beta   90.00
_cell.angle_gamma   90.00
#
_symmetry.space_group_name_H-M   'P 1'
#
loop_
_entity.id
_entity.type
_entity.pdbx_description
1 polymer ?
#
loop_
_entity_poly.entity_id
_entity_poly.type
_entity_poly.pdbx_seq_one_letter_code
_entity_poly.pdbx_strand_id
1 'polypeptide(L)'
;MARKAPSQRLCRPVSLWPRADQAAWAAASEPCGPFDPRKAGGRWGPATWRKIAAGYGCFLTWLDGRGELDPDKPVAQRVTYERLAVYLAHLKQTNRGHTIHNRIQELGDALRALAPDRDWRWIGRAAGRLRAETVAARDKRPRLRPLGELIAAGLALMEHAETAPHLSLRRRAILFRDGLTVSFLGFQPIRLRSFARIRLGSHLLESQGCAVLAIPAGETKSRRPHDAEVAELLRQQLQKYVQRHRPTLLRGRRPGTPATDALWISVEGAPLAEESIYRRVAKATGRSGPPIGPHLFRSCAATTIATRAPSDIHIITPVLDHSGPEIGERYYNLAGSLEASRAYGRVVEDLRRTVRSSSRRKNRTEKE
;
A
#
# COMPACT_ATOMS: atom_id res chain seq x y z
N MET A 1 -14.72 -0.74 35.38
CA MET A 1 -14.44 -0.69 33.94
C MET A 1 -15.71 -1.10 33.18
N ALA A 2 -16.42 -0.14 32.57
CA ALA A 2 -17.64 -0.41 31.83
C ALA A 2 -17.32 -1.21 30.56
N ARG A 3 -17.96 -2.36 30.35
CA ARG A 3 -17.93 -3.13 29.11
C ARG A 3 -18.43 -2.23 27.98
N LYS A 4 -17.56 -1.91 27.00
CA LYS A 4 -17.98 -1.29 25.74
C LYS A 4 -19.12 -2.14 25.15
N ALA A 5 -20.26 -1.50 24.87
CA ALA A 5 -21.35 -2.11 24.12
C ALA A 5 -20.81 -2.74 22.82
N PRO A 6 -21.39 -3.86 22.32
CA PRO A 6 -20.94 -4.48 21.09
C PRO A 6 -20.96 -3.42 19.99
N SER A 7 -19.80 -3.12 19.42
CA SER A 7 -19.66 -2.12 18.37
C SER A 7 -20.61 -2.51 17.24
N GLN A 8 -21.60 -1.67 16.94
CA GLN A 8 -22.43 -1.82 15.74
C GLN A 8 -21.48 -2.07 14.56
N ARG A 9 -21.65 -3.20 13.91
CA ARG A 9 -20.82 -3.57 12.76
C ARG A 9 -21.00 -2.48 11.70
N LEU A 10 -19.93 -1.78 11.35
CA LEU A 10 -19.95 -0.72 10.33
C LEU A 10 -20.40 -1.22 8.94
N CYS A 11 -20.41 -2.53 8.74
CA CYS A 11 -20.68 -3.19 7.48
C CYS A 11 -21.43 -4.50 7.72
N ARG A 12 -22.62 -4.63 7.17
CA ARG A 12 -23.43 -5.84 7.19
C ARG A 12 -22.78 -6.89 6.28
N PRO A 13 -22.42 -8.10 6.81
CA PRO A 13 -21.86 -9.17 5.98
C PRO A 13 -22.90 -9.71 5.01
N VAL A 14 -22.46 -10.34 3.92
CA VAL A 14 -23.35 -10.90 2.87
C VAL A 14 -24.41 -11.82 3.45
N SER A 15 -24.06 -12.65 4.44
CA SER A 15 -24.98 -13.58 5.11
C SER A 15 -26.15 -12.91 5.85
N LEU A 16 -26.09 -11.60 6.05
CA LEU A 16 -27.16 -10.82 6.70
C LEU A 16 -27.86 -9.84 5.73
N TRP A 17 -27.58 -9.91 4.44
CA TRP A 17 -28.29 -9.14 3.44
C TRP A 17 -29.71 -9.65 3.24
N PRO A 18 -30.62 -8.88 2.61
CA PRO A 18 -31.89 -9.41 2.11
C PRO A 18 -31.68 -10.64 1.25
N ARG A 19 -32.55 -11.63 1.36
CA ARG A 19 -32.41 -12.93 0.65
C ARG A 19 -32.27 -12.76 -0.86
N ALA A 20 -33.06 -11.86 -1.46
CA ALA A 20 -32.96 -11.57 -2.90
C ALA A 20 -31.57 -11.02 -3.29
N ASP A 21 -30.98 -10.16 -2.45
CA ASP A 21 -29.65 -9.61 -2.70
C ASP A 21 -28.56 -10.69 -2.56
N GLN A 22 -28.69 -11.60 -1.58
CA GLN A 22 -27.76 -12.73 -1.44
C GLN A 22 -27.78 -13.61 -2.69
N ALA A 23 -28.99 -13.96 -3.20
CA ALA A 23 -29.14 -14.77 -4.40
C ALA A 23 -28.55 -14.06 -5.64
N ALA A 24 -28.86 -12.79 -5.83
CA ALA A 24 -28.33 -11.99 -6.94
C ALA A 24 -26.79 -11.85 -6.86
N TRP A 25 -26.25 -11.66 -5.65
CA TRP A 25 -24.80 -11.59 -5.43
C TRP A 25 -24.09 -12.91 -5.74
N ALA A 26 -24.67 -14.03 -5.34
CA ALA A 26 -24.16 -15.36 -5.65
C ALA A 26 -24.17 -15.61 -7.17
N ALA A 27 -25.31 -15.34 -7.83
CA ALA A 27 -25.44 -15.48 -9.28
C ALA A 27 -24.45 -14.59 -10.05
N ALA A 28 -24.21 -13.35 -9.58
CA ALA A 28 -23.25 -12.45 -10.20
C ALA A 28 -21.78 -12.90 -10.04
N SER A 29 -21.49 -13.72 -9.01
CA SER A 29 -20.15 -14.25 -8.74
C SER A 29 -19.82 -15.53 -9.51
N GLU A 30 -20.80 -16.18 -10.12
CA GLU A 30 -20.57 -17.37 -10.94
C GLU A 30 -19.66 -17.04 -12.14
N PRO A 31 -18.76 -17.95 -12.52
CA PRO A 31 -17.96 -17.80 -13.71
C PRO A 31 -18.87 -17.58 -14.94
N CYS A 32 -18.57 -16.57 -15.71
CA CYS A 32 -19.29 -16.27 -16.95
C CYS A 32 -18.38 -16.52 -18.16
N GLY A 33 -18.96 -16.93 -19.29
CA GLY A 33 -18.25 -17.04 -20.55
C GLY A 33 -17.72 -15.66 -21.02
N PRO A 34 -16.71 -15.65 -21.90
CA PRO A 34 -16.08 -14.40 -22.37
C PRO A 34 -17.05 -13.51 -23.16
N PHE A 35 -18.15 -14.05 -23.64
CA PHE A 35 -19.16 -13.37 -24.47
C PHE A 35 -20.44 -13.00 -23.67
N ASP A 36 -20.51 -13.26 -22.36
CA ASP A 36 -21.68 -12.89 -21.57
C ASP A 36 -21.60 -11.42 -21.12
N PRO A 37 -22.37 -10.50 -21.74
CA PRO A 37 -22.31 -9.07 -21.44
C PRO A 37 -22.94 -8.70 -20.09
N ARG A 38 -23.71 -9.61 -19.48
CA ARG A 38 -24.56 -9.33 -18.31
C ARG A 38 -23.82 -9.40 -16.97
N LYS A 39 -22.64 -10.02 -16.91
CA LYS A 39 -21.92 -10.25 -15.65
C LYS A 39 -20.74 -9.30 -15.48
N ALA A 40 -21.04 -8.10 -15.00
CA ALA A 40 -19.99 -7.12 -14.63
C ALA A 40 -19.00 -7.66 -13.58
N GLY A 41 -19.48 -8.57 -12.70
CA GLY A 41 -18.68 -9.17 -11.63
C GLY A 41 -17.76 -10.31 -12.05
N GLY A 42 -18.01 -10.99 -13.15
CA GLY A 42 -17.25 -12.19 -13.57
C GLY A 42 -15.75 -11.99 -13.78
N ARG A 43 -15.28 -10.73 -13.85
CA ARG A 43 -13.85 -10.37 -13.98
C ARG A 43 -13.21 -9.92 -12.67
N TRP A 44 -13.94 -9.89 -11.56
CA TRP A 44 -13.39 -9.40 -10.30
C TRP A 44 -12.65 -10.50 -9.55
N GLY A 45 -11.45 -10.18 -9.08
CA GLY A 45 -10.76 -11.09 -8.17
C GLY A 45 -11.36 -11.08 -6.76
N PRO A 46 -11.06 -12.09 -5.90
CA PRO A 46 -11.67 -12.25 -4.58
C PRO A 46 -11.54 -11.04 -3.65
N ALA A 47 -10.46 -10.27 -3.76
CA ALA A 47 -10.27 -9.05 -2.97
C ALA A 47 -11.22 -7.93 -3.41
N THR A 48 -11.50 -7.81 -4.71
CA THR A 48 -12.45 -6.85 -5.27
C THR A 48 -13.87 -7.20 -4.85
N TRP A 49 -14.27 -8.47 -4.93
CA TRP A 49 -15.55 -8.95 -4.45
C TRP A 49 -15.78 -8.59 -2.98
N ARG A 50 -14.80 -8.88 -2.11
CA ARG A 50 -14.88 -8.53 -0.68
C ARG A 50 -15.00 -7.02 -0.44
N LYS A 51 -14.27 -6.21 -1.20
CA LYS A 51 -14.31 -4.76 -1.09
C LYS A 51 -15.68 -4.20 -1.48
N ILE A 52 -16.23 -4.65 -2.60
CA ILE A 52 -17.54 -4.21 -3.10
C ILE A 52 -18.65 -4.67 -2.16
N ALA A 53 -18.61 -5.93 -1.71
CA ALA A 53 -19.55 -6.43 -0.70
C ALA A 53 -19.52 -5.58 0.59
N ALA A 54 -18.33 -5.19 1.06
CA ALA A 54 -18.21 -4.30 2.22
C ALA A 54 -18.86 -2.94 1.96
N GLY A 55 -18.67 -2.35 0.77
CA GLY A 55 -19.30 -1.08 0.39
C GLY A 55 -20.81 -1.12 0.42
N TYR A 56 -21.39 -2.15 -0.21
CA TYR A 56 -22.84 -2.38 -0.18
C TYR A 56 -23.35 -2.69 1.24
N GLY A 57 -22.65 -3.52 1.98
CA GLY A 57 -22.98 -3.83 3.37
C GLY A 57 -22.97 -2.60 4.29
N CYS A 58 -22.10 -1.61 4.04
CA CYS A 58 -22.14 -0.32 4.75
C CYS A 58 -23.41 0.47 4.43
N PHE A 59 -23.84 0.49 3.16
CA PHE A 59 -25.09 1.13 2.76
C PHE A 59 -26.31 0.46 3.42
N LEU A 60 -26.39 -0.88 3.43
CA LEU A 60 -27.45 -1.60 4.12
C LEU A 60 -27.46 -1.34 5.64
N THR A 61 -26.27 -1.27 6.27
CA THR A 61 -26.17 -0.92 7.69
C THR A 61 -26.70 0.48 7.98
N TRP A 62 -26.41 1.43 7.10
CA TRP A 62 -26.91 2.78 7.19
C TRP A 62 -28.43 2.86 7.05
N LEU A 63 -29.02 2.14 6.08
CA LEU A 63 -30.49 2.03 5.93
C LEU A 63 -31.14 1.41 7.15
N ASP A 64 -30.58 0.32 7.67
CA ASP A 64 -31.07 -0.37 8.85
C ASP A 64 -31.06 0.53 10.09
N GLY A 65 -29.98 1.26 10.31
CA GLY A 65 -29.85 2.22 11.42
C GLY A 65 -30.85 3.38 11.35
N ARG A 66 -31.49 3.60 10.21
CA ARG A 66 -32.57 4.60 10.01
C ARG A 66 -33.98 3.97 10.03
N GLY A 67 -34.08 2.66 10.16
CA GLY A 67 -35.34 1.94 10.02
C GLY A 67 -35.90 1.93 8.59
N GLU A 68 -35.07 2.21 7.59
CA GLU A 68 -35.45 2.33 6.17
C GLU A 68 -35.09 1.08 5.34
N LEU A 69 -34.47 0.07 5.96
CA LEU A 69 -34.15 -1.17 5.29
C LEU A 69 -35.38 -2.09 5.20
N ASP A 70 -36.02 -2.08 4.05
CA ASP A 70 -37.08 -3.01 3.71
C ASP A 70 -36.45 -4.21 2.95
N PRO A 71 -36.39 -5.42 3.58
CA PRO A 71 -35.77 -6.59 2.97
C PRO A 71 -36.54 -7.14 1.76
N ASP A 72 -37.84 -6.84 1.64
CA ASP A 72 -38.70 -7.36 0.59
C ASP A 72 -38.69 -6.49 -0.67
N LYS A 73 -38.24 -5.24 -0.55
CA LYS A 73 -38.07 -4.38 -1.72
C LYS A 73 -36.86 -4.79 -2.56
N PRO A 74 -36.98 -4.81 -3.90
CA PRO A 74 -35.85 -4.99 -4.79
C PRO A 74 -34.76 -3.93 -4.56
N VAL A 75 -33.49 -4.30 -4.76
CA VAL A 75 -32.35 -3.39 -4.60
C VAL A 75 -32.52 -2.09 -5.40
N ALA A 76 -33.10 -2.17 -6.60
CA ALA A 76 -33.34 -1.02 -7.47
C ALA A 76 -34.32 0.02 -6.88
N GLN A 77 -35.23 -0.40 -5.99
CA GLN A 77 -36.17 0.49 -5.30
C GLN A 77 -35.59 1.04 -4.00
N ARG A 78 -34.57 0.39 -3.44
CA ARG A 78 -33.86 0.87 -2.25
C ARG A 78 -32.82 1.96 -2.57
N VAL A 79 -32.42 2.12 -3.83
CA VAL A 79 -31.40 3.10 -4.23
C VAL A 79 -32.01 4.12 -5.18
N THR A 80 -32.42 5.26 -4.64
CA THR A 80 -32.89 6.42 -5.39
C THR A 80 -31.87 7.56 -5.31
N TYR A 81 -32.04 8.56 -6.17
CA TYR A 81 -31.16 9.75 -6.16
C TYR A 81 -31.22 10.47 -4.80
N GLU A 82 -32.42 10.69 -4.26
CA GLU A 82 -32.65 11.38 -2.99
C GLU A 82 -31.99 10.62 -1.84
N ARG A 83 -32.17 9.31 -1.80
CA ARG A 83 -31.60 8.47 -0.76
C ARG A 83 -30.08 8.45 -0.83
N LEU A 84 -29.52 8.43 -2.05
CA LEU A 84 -28.07 8.50 -2.22
C LEU A 84 -27.50 9.86 -1.84
N ALA A 85 -28.23 10.96 -2.05
CA ALA A 85 -27.84 12.28 -1.59
C ALA A 85 -27.76 12.35 -0.05
N VAL A 86 -28.75 11.77 0.64
CA VAL A 86 -28.74 11.69 2.12
C VAL A 86 -27.62 10.78 2.61
N TYR A 87 -27.38 9.65 1.95
CA TYR A 87 -26.26 8.75 2.27
C TYR A 87 -24.90 9.45 2.09
N LEU A 88 -24.74 10.20 1.00
CA LEU A 88 -23.53 11.00 0.76
C LEU A 88 -23.32 12.07 1.84
N ALA A 89 -24.39 12.74 2.29
CA ALA A 89 -24.30 13.70 3.38
C ALA A 89 -23.83 13.03 4.70
N HIS A 90 -24.37 11.84 5.00
CA HIS A 90 -23.90 11.02 6.12
C HIS A 90 -22.42 10.62 5.99
N LEU A 91 -22.00 10.17 4.80
CA LEU A 91 -20.60 9.82 4.54
C LEU A 91 -19.66 11.02 4.73
N LYS A 92 -20.07 12.22 4.34
CA LYS A 92 -19.29 13.46 4.51
C LYS A 92 -19.09 13.82 5.99
N GLN A 93 -20.03 13.48 6.85
CA GLN A 93 -19.92 13.69 8.30
C GLN A 93 -19.00 12.68 8.98
N THR A 94 -19.02 11.42 8.51
CA THR A 94 -18.36 10.29 9.19
C THR A 94 -17.03 9.87 8.56
N ASN A 95 -16.76 10.26 7.31
CA ASN A 95 -15.60 9.85 6.54
C ASN A 95 -14.89 11.04 5.89
N ARG A 96 -13.71 10.81 5.33
CA ARG A 96 -12.90 11.84 4.66
C ARG A 96 -12.39 11.37 3.30
N GLY A 97 -12.29 12.31 2.37
CA GLY A 97 -11.58 12.19 1.10
C GLY A 97 -11.90 10.90 0.34
N HIS A 98 -10.87 10.12 0.07
CA HIS A 98 -10.98 8.88 -0.73
C HIS A 98 -11.97 7.84 -0.19
N THR A 99 -12.29 7.82 1.10
CA THR A 99 -13.27 6.88 1.65
C THR A 99 -14.67 7.17 1.11
N ILE A 100 -15.05 8.45 1.03
CA ILE A 100 -16.36 8.87 0.52
C ILE A 100 -16.54 8.44 -0.94
N HIS A 101 -15.57 8.81 -1.79
CA HIS A 101 -15.54 8.39 -3.18
C HIS A 101 -15.61 6.87 -3.33
N ASN A 102 -14.75 6.14 -2.58
CA ASN A 102 -14.72 4.68 -2.64
C ASN A 102 -16.06 4.05 -2.26
N ARG A 103 -16.75 4.53 -1.21
CA ARG A 103 -18.06 4.01 -0.79
C ARG A 103 -19.14 4.18 -1.87
N ILE A 104 -19.16 5.34 -2.54
CA ILE A 104 -20.09 5.56 -3.65
C ILE A 104 -19.72 4.71 -4.87
N GLN A 105 -18.44 4.57 -5.19
CA GLN A 105 -17.98 3.69 -6.27
C GLN A 105 -18.31 2.21 -5.98
N GLU A 106 -18.03 1.72 -4.77
CA GLU A 106 -18.31 0.36 -4.33
C GLU A 106 -19.83 0.05 -4.38
N LEU A 107 -20.66 1.01 -3.98
CA LEU A 107 -22.11 0.90 -4.11
C LEU A 107 -22.52 0.78 -5.57
N GLY A 108 -22.04 1.66 -6.46
CA GLY A 108 -22.33 1.59 -7.89
C GLY A 108 -21.86 0.28 -8.53
N ASP A 109 -20.71 -0.26 -8.12
CA ASP A 109 -20.21 -1.55 -8.58
C ASP A 109 -21.11 -2.70 -8.11
N ALA A 110 -21.54 -2.68 -6.83
CA ALA A 110 -22.46 -3.67 -6.28
C ALA A 110 -23.79 -3.66 -7.02
N LEU A 111 -24.36 -2.49 -7.30
CA LEU A 111 -25.64 -2.35 -8.00
C LEU A 111 -25.59 -2.87 -9.43
N ARG A 112 -24.46 -2.70 -10.13
CA ARG A 112 -24.26 -3.32 -11.46
C ARG A 112 -24.24 -4.84 -11.42
N ALA A 113 -23.84 -5.43 -10.30
CA ALA A 113 -23.86 -6.88 -10.10
C ALA A 113 -25.24 -7.36 -9.65
N LEU A 114 -25.91 -6.63 -8.74
CA LEU A 114 -27.18 -7.02 -8.13
C LEU A 114 -28.40 -6.77 -9.00
N ALA A 115 -28.36 -5.73 -9.85
CA ALA A 115 -29.45 -5.34 -10.75
C ALA A 115 -28.85 -4.83 -12.08
N PRO A 116 -28.32 -5.73 -12.91
CA PRO A 116 -27.62 -5.37 -14.16
C PRO A 116 -28.54 -4.74 -15.22
N ASP A 117 -29.85 -5.01 -15.15
CA ASP A 117 -30.86 -4.49 -16.10
C ASP A 117 -31.20 -3.01 -15.88
N ARG A 118 -30.64 -2.37 -14.85
CA ARG A 118 -30.84 -0.95 -14.55
C ARG A 118 -29.63 -0.11 -14.92
N ASP A 119 -29.85 1.15 -15.29
CA ASP A 119 -28.77 2.09 -15.56
C ASP A 119 -28.21 2.72 -14.26
N TRP A 120 -27.03 2.30 -13.87
CA TRP A 120 -26.30 2.80 -12.70
C TRP A 120 -25.12 3.74 -13.07
N ARG A 121 -25.02 4.18 -14.34
CA ARG A 121 -23.94 5.06 -14.81
C ARG A 121 -23.92 6.40 -14.08
N TRP A 122 -25.07 6.88 -13.63
CA TRP A 122 -25.19 8.12 -12.88
C TRP A 122 -24.43 8.07 -11.54
N ILE A 123 -24.40 6.93 -10.85
CA ILE A 123 -23.60 6.73 -9.63
C ILE A 123 -22.11 6.76 -9.95
N GLY A 124 -21.69 6.12 -11.04
CA GLY A 124 -20.31 6.17 -11.52
C GLY A 124 -19.85 7.60 -11.84
N ARG A 125 -20.73 8.40 -12.50
CA ARG A 125 -20.46 9.83 -12.74
C ARG A 125 -20.32 10.63 -11.43
N ALA A 126 -21.18 10.37 -10.44
CA ALA A 126 -21.09 11.00 -9.12
C ALA A 126 -19.80 10.62 -8.41
N ALA A 127 -19.43 9.34 -8.42
CA ALA A 127 -18.16 8.87 -7.87
C ALA A 127 -16.94 9.51 -8.56
N GLY A 128 -16.98 9.68 -9.89
CA GLY A 128 -15.94 10.37 -10.66
C GLY A 128 -15.76 11.83 -10.23
N ARG A 129 -16.86 12.58 -10.06
CA ARG A 129 -16.82 13.96 -9.55
C ARG A 129 -16.25 14.03 -8.13
N LEU A 130 -16.71 13.18 -7.22
CA LEU A 130 -16.18 13.10 -5.86
C LEU A 130 -14.69 12.77 -5.84
N ARG A 131 -14.20 11.96 -6.78
CA ARG A 131 -12.78 11.67 -6.93
C ARG A 131 -11.98 12.90 -7.34
N ALA A 132 -12.47 13.67 -8.29
CA ALA A 132 -11.83 14.90 -8.76
C ALA A 132 -11.74 15.97 -7.65
N GLU A 133 -12.78 16.08 -6.82
CA GLU A 133 -12.84 17.00 -5.66
C GLU A 133 -12.01 16.51 -4.47
N THR A 134 -11.54 15.26 -4.49
CA THR A 134 -10.87 14.66 -3.34
C THR A 134 -9.45 15.19 -3.21
N VAL A 135 -9.22 16.04 -2.21
CA VAL A 135 -7.87 16.38 -1.74
C VAL A 135 -7.33 15.24 -0.88
N ALA A 136 -6.07 14.90 -1.03
CA ALA A 136 -5.42 13.88 -0.22
C ALA A 136 -5.58 14.22 1.28
N ALA A 137 -6.29 13.36 2.02
CA ALA A 137 -6.61 13.59 3.43
C ALA A 137 -5.38 13.67 4.35
N ARG A 138 -4.23 13.20 3.87
CA ARG A 138 -2.94 13.30 4.55
C ARG A 138 -1.84 13.58 3.53
N ASP A 139 -1.16 14.71 3.71
CA ASP A 139 0.10 14.91 3.00
C ASP A 139 1.10 13.83 3.44
N LYS A 140 1.65 13.11 2.48
CA LYS A 140 2.65 12.07 2.74
C LYS A 140 4.05 12.66 2.88
N ARG A 141 4.30 13.85 2.35
CA ARG A 141 5.62 14.48 2.30
C ARG A 141 6.32 14.58 3.66
N PRO A 142 5.66 15.02 4.76
CA PRO A 142 6.32 15.09 6.06
C PRO A 142 6.74 13.73 6.65
N ARG A 143 6.25 12.63 6.06
CA ARG A 143 6.56 11.25 6.50
C ARG A 143 7.55 10.56 5.58
N LEU A 144 7.92 11.18 4.45
CA LEU A 144 8.93 10.62 3.56
C LEU A 144 10.30 10.72 4.24
N ARG A 145 11.06 9.65 4.12
CA ARG A 145 12.42 9.56 4.66
C ARG A 145 13.39 9.15 3.57
N PRO A 146 14.63 9.61 3.59
CA PRO A 146 15.67 9.12 2.70
C PRO A 146 15.78 7.60 2.78
N LEU A 147 15.85 6.95 1.62
CA LEU A 147 15.85 5.49 1.56
C LEU A 147 17.07 4.88 2.27
N GLY A 148 18.23 5.53 2.15
CA GLY A 148 19.47 5.11 2.83
C GLY A 148 19.33 5.06 4.36
N GLU A 149 18.62 6.01 4.97
CA GLU A 149 18.36 6.00 6.42
C GLU A 149 17.49 4.81 6.84
N LEU A 150 16.50 4.44 6.03
CA LEU A 150 15.64 3.29 6.30
C LEU A 150 16.41 1.98 6.20
N ILE A 151 17.26 1.85 5.18
CA ILE A 151 18.16 0.69 5.03
C ILE A 151 19.11 0.60 6.21
N ALA A 152 19.78 1.70 6.57
CA ALA A 152 20.71 1.76 7.71
C ALA A 152 20.02 1.39 9.04
N ALA A 153 18.79 1.88 9.26
CA ALA A 153 18.01 1.53 10.45
C ALA A 153 17.69 0.02 10.52
N GLY A 154 17.39 -0.61 9.38
CA GLY A 154 17.19 -2.05 9.31
C GLY A 154 18.47 -2.84 9.60
N LEU A 155 19.61 -2.42 9.02
CA LEU A 155 20.93 -3.01 9.25
C LEU A 155 21.33 -2.90 10.73
N ALA A 156 21.21 -1.72 11.33
CA ALA A 156 21.49 -1.49 12.74
C ALA A 156 20.63 -2.36 13.67
N LEU A 157 19.36 -2.60 13.30
CA LEU A 157 18.50 -3.48 14.08
C LEU A 157 18.93 -4.95 13.98
N MET A 158 19.44 -5.40 12.83
CA MET A 158 20.01 -6.73 12.66
C MET A 158 21.31 -6.89 13.46
N GLU A 159 22.19 -5.91 13.40
CA GLU A 159 23.43 -5.89 14.18
C GLU A 159 23.14 -5.92 15.69
N HIS A 160 22.22 -5.10 16.17
CA HIS A 160 21.76 -5.14 17.55
C HIS A 160 21.22 -6.52 17.95
N ALA A 161 20.48 -7.18 17.06
CA ALA A 161 19.97 -8.53 17.31
C ALA A 161 21.09 -9.55 17.48
N GLU A 162 22.22 -9.40 16.78
CA GLU A 162 23.38 -10.29 16.86
C GLU A 162 24.26 -10.01 18.08
N THR A 163 24.47 -8.74 18.41
CA THR A 163 25.46 -8.31 19.41
C THR A 163 24.93 -8.20 20.84
N ALA A 164 23.63 -7.90 21.03
CA ALA A 164 23.08 -7.66 22.38
C ALA A 164 23.06 -8.93 23.24
N PRO A 165 23.81 -8.99 24.35
CA PRO A 165 24.02 -10.24 25.13
C PRO A 165 22.75 -10.70 25.87
N HIS A 166 21.90 -9.77 26.28
CA HIS A 166 20.72 -10.03 27.11
C HIS A 166 19.51 -10.55 26.33
N LEU A 167 19.60 -10.64 25.01
CA LEU A 167 18.47 -11.08 24.18
C LEU A 167 18.40 -12.61 24.11
N SER A 168 17.23 -13.17 24.38
CA SER A 168 16.95 -14.58 24.11
C SER A 168 17.06 -14.89 22.60
N LEU A 169 17.34 -16.13 22.24
CA LEU A 169 17.42 -16.56 20.83
C LEU A 169 16.17 -16.20 20.03
N ARG A 170 14.99 -16.39 20.64
CA ARG A 170 13.71 -16.02 20.03
C ARG A 170 13.61 -14.51 19.80
N ARG A 171 14.05 -13.71 20.75
CA ARG A 171 14.01 -12.25 20.64
C ARG A 171 15.00 -11.74 19.60
N ARG A 172 16.19 -12.32 19.52
CA ARG A 172 17.16 -12.06 18.45
C ARG A 172 16.56 -12.35 17.08
N ALA A 173 15.95 -13.53 16.89
CA ALA A 173 15.33 -13.92 15.63
C ALA A 173 14.21 -12.96 15.19
N ILE A 174 13.40 -12.46 16.14
CA ILE A 174 12.36 -11.47 15.86
C ILE A 174 12.96 -10.15 15.40
N LEU A 175 13.96 -9.63 16.12
CA LEU A 175 14.57 -8.33 15.80
C LEU A 175 15.34 -8.39 14.49
N PHE A 176 16.09 -9.48 14.26
CA PHE A 176 16.80 -9.69 13.01
C PHE A 176 15.84 -9.73 11.82
N ARG A 177 14.76 -10.53 11.90
CA ARG A 177 13.71 -10.56 10.88
C ARG A 177 13.12 -9.18 10.63
N ASP A 178 12.80 -8.44 11.68
CA ASP A 178 12.16 -7.12 11.57
C ASP A 178 13.12 -6.10 10.91
N GLY A 179 14.43 -6.15 11.25
CA GLY A 179 15.47 -5.37 10.60
C GLY A 179 15.64 -5.74 9.13
N LEU A 180 15.70 -7.04 8.83
CA LEU A 180 15.80 -7.55 7.47
C LEU A 180 14.58 -7.13 6.63
N THR A 181 13.37 -7.17 7.20
CA THR A 181 12.15 -6.72 6.53
C THR A 181 12.23 -5.25 6.12
N VAL A 182 12.77 -4.38 6.98
CA VAL A 182 12.96 -2.95 6.70
C VAL A 182 13.98 -2.75 5.59
N SER A 183 15.17 -3.38 5.70
CA SER A 183 16.22 -3.25 4.68
C SER A 183 15.78 -3.84 3.34
N PHE A 184 15.09 -4.98 3.35
CA PHE A 184 14.57 -5.59 2.13
C PHE A 184 13.60 -4.67 1.39
N LEU A 185 12.64 -4.06 2.11
CA LEU A 185 11.72 -3.08 1.52
C LEU A 185 12.43 -1.81 1.04
N GLY A 186 13.59 -1.49 1.60
CA GLY A 186 14.45 -0.43 1.11
C GLY A 186 15.08 -0.77 -0.24
N PHE A 187 15.65 -1.93 -0.39
CA PHE A 187 16.27 -2.38 -1.65
C PHE A 187 15.22 -2.79 -2.70
N GLN A 188 14.15 -3.43 -2.26
CA GLN A 188 13.08 -3.98 -3.12
C GLN A 188 11.71 -3.44 -2.65
N PRO A 189 11.32 -2.23 -3.07
CA PRO A 189 10.09 -1.58 -2.61
C PRO A 189 8.84 -2.16 -3.28
N ILE A 190 8.66 -3.47 -3.17
CA ILE A 190 7.52 -4.22 -3.72
C ILE A 190 6.25 -4.03 -2.89
N ARG A 191 5.10 -4.42 -3.44
CA ARG A 191 3.81 -4.30 -2.74
C ARG A 191 3.74 -5.25 -1.55
N LEU A 192 3.16 -4.81 -0.44
CA LEU A 192 3.07 -5.58 0.82
C LEU A 192 2.52 -7.00 0.60
N ARG A 193 1.50 -7.16 -0.24
CA ARG A 193 0.92 -8.47 -0.53
C ARG A 193 1.92 -9.41 -1.19
N SER A 194 2.67 -8.96 -2.18
CA SER A 194 3.72 -9.76 -2.83
C SER A 194 4.87 -10.02 -1.85
N PHE A 195 5.28 -9.01 -1.08
CA PHE A 195 6.30 -9.13 -0.05
C PHE A 195 5.97 -10.19 1.02
N ALA A 196 4.74 -10.19 1.53
CA ALA A 196 4.29 -11.16 2.54
C ALA A 196 4.25 -12.60 2.03
N ARG A 197 4.15 -12.78 0.72
CA ARG A 197 4.02 -14.08 0.06
C ARG A 197 5.32 -14.65 -0.48
N ILE A 198 6.44 -13.98 -0.26
CA ILE A 198 7.74 -14.50 -0.70
C ILE A 198 7.98 -15.88 -0.08
N ARG A 199 8.34 -16.85 -0.93
CA ARG A 199 8.66 -18.22 -0.57
C ARG A 199 10.07 -18.58 -0.99
N LEU A 200 10.71 -19.41 -0.20
CA LEU A 200 12.03 -19.97 -0.52
C LEU A 200 11.89 -21.02 -1.63
N GLY A 201 12.83 -21.04 -2.55
CA GLY A 201 12.89 -22.02 -3.64
C GLY A 201 11.89 -21.78 -4.77
N SER A 202 10.88 -20.91 -4.60
CA SER A 202 9.94 -20.56 -5.68
C SER A 202 9.94 -19.09 -6.06
N HIS A 203 10.09 -18.18 -5.07
CA HIS A 203 10.20 -16.75 -5.34
C HIS A 203 11.60 -16.22 -5.09
N LEU A 204 12.27 -16.72 -4.06
CA LEU A 204 13.66 -16.41 -3.80
C LEU A 204 14.50 -17.58 -4.32
N LEU A 205 15.19 -17.36 -5.42
CA LEU A 205 15.98 -18.34 -6.13
C LEU A 205 17.46 -18.00 -6.00
N GLU A 206 18.30 -19.02 -5.81
CA GLU A 206 19.75 -18.90 -5.90
C GLU A 206 20.20 -19.48 -7.24
N SER A 207 20.96 -18.71 -8.01
CA SER A 207 21.50 -19.12 -9.31
C SER A 207 22.89 -18.50 -9.50
N GLN A 208 23.87 -19.31 -9.82
CA GLN A 208 25.23 -18.89 -10.17
C GLN A 208 25.87 -17.86 -9.20
N GLY A 209 25.62 -18.04 -7.89
CA GLY A 209 26.13 -17.12 -6.86
C GLY A 209 25.32 -15.83 -6.67
N CYS A 210 24.26 -15.62 -7.43
CA CYS A 210 23.33 -14.52 -7.28
C CYS A 210 22.00 -15.01 -6.66
N ALA A 211 21.35 -14.18 -5.86
CA ALA A 211 19.98 -14.41 -5.42
C ALA A 211 19.04 -13.54 -6.24
N VAL A 212 17.98 -14.15 -6.77
CA VAL A 212 16.97 -13.47 -7.59
C VAL A 212 15.61 -13.59 -6.92
N LEU A 213 14.92 -12.46 -6.79
CA LEU A 213 13.52 -12.42 -6.42
C LEU A 213 12.68 -12.45 -7.68
N ALA A 214 12.01 -13.57 -7.94
CA ALA A 214 11.15 -13.80 -9.10
C ALA A 214 9.70 -14.01 -8.63
N ILE A 215 8.80 -13.07 -8.94
CA ILE A 215 7.39 -13.17 -8.57
C ILE A 215 6.57 -13.28 -9.86
N PRO A 216 5.84 -14.40 -10.06
CA PRO A 216 5.04 -14.61 -11.26
C PRO A 216 3.96 -13.56 -11.47
N ALA A 217 3.59 -13.25 -12.70
CA ALA A 217 2.58 -12.28 -13.09
C ALA A 217 1.24 -12.51 -12.40
N GLY A 218 0.83 -13.76 -12.21
CA GLY A 218 -0.42 -14.12 -11.51
C GLY A 218 -0.46 -13.74 -10.03
N GLU A 219 0.70 -13.54 -9.40
CA GLU A 219 0.83 -13.17 -7.98
C GLU A 219 1.07 -11.67 -7.77
N THR A 220 1.27 -10.91 -8.81
CA THR A 220 1.40 -9.45 -8.76
C THR A 220 0.07 -8.75 -9.02
N LYS A 221 -0.10 -7.55 -8.48
CA LYS A 221 -1.31 -6.74 -8.73
C LYS A 221 -1.37 -6.20 -10.17
N SER A 222 -0.21 -5.93 -10.76
CA SER A 222 -0.05 -5.40 -12.13
C SER A 222 -0.24 -6.46 -13.21
N ARG A 223 -0.29 -7.75 -12.83
CA ARG A 223 -0.23 -8.90 -13.75
C ARG A 223 1.01 -8.90 -14.64
N ARG A 224 2.11 -8.33 -14.17
CA ARG A 224 3.44 -8.39 -14.76
C ARG A 224 4.35 -9.17 -13.84
N PRO A 225 5.27 -10.00 -14.34
CA PRO A 225 6.26 -10.63 -13.49
C PRO A 225 7.14 -9.56 -12.83
N HIS A 226 7.71 -9.88 -11.69
CA HIS A 226 8.68 -9.02 -11.02
C HIS A 226 9.94 -9.85 -10.77
N ASP A 227 10.97 -9.59 -11.57
CA ASP A 227 12.26 -10.24 -11.47
C ASP A 227 13.30 -9.18 -11.09
N ALA A 228 13.99 -9.41 -9.98
CA ALA A 228 14.98 -8.47 -9.48
C ALA A 228 16.12 -9.21 -8.78
N GLU A 229 17.34 -8.81 -9.08
CA GLU A 229 18.51 -9.29 -8.35
C GLU A 229 18.51 -8.76 -6.92
N VAL A 230 18.85 -9.62 -5.99
CA VAL A 230 18.98 -9.25 -4.57
C VAL A 230 20.39 -8.74 -4.34
N ALA A 231 20.52 -7.47 -3.93
CA ALA A 231 21.80 -6.84 -3.64
C ALA A 231 22.65 -7.69 -2.67
N GLU A 232 23.95 -7.77 -2.89
CA GLU A 232 24.87 -8.63 -2.14
C GLU A 232 24.77 -8.43 -0.63
N LEU A 233 24.72 -7.18 -0.17
CA LEU A 233 24.54 -6.87 1.25
C LEU A 233 23.27 -7.50 1.83
N LEU A 234 22.19 -7.50 1.07
CA LEU A 234 20.91 -8.07 1.48
C LEU A 234 20.94 -9.60 1.42
N ARG A 235 21.63 -10.17 0.42
CA ARG A 235 21.82 -11.61 0.24
C ARG A 235 22.48 -12.24 1.46
N GLN A 236 23.57 -11.64 1.96
CA GLN A 236 24.26 -12.11 3.16
C GLN A 236 23.34 -12.12 4.39
N GLN A 237 22.54 -11.08 4.58
CA GLN A 237 21.59 -11.00 5.69
C GLN A 237 20.43 -12.00 5.53
N LEU A 238 19.94 -12.21 4.31
CA LEU A 238 18.96 -13.25 4.00
C LEU A 238 19.47 -14.64 4.34
N GLN A 239 20.69 -14.96 3.95
CA GLN A 239 21.33 -16.24 4.25
C GLN A 239 21.42 -16.48 5.76
N LYS A 240 21.89 -15.48 6.55
CA LYS A 240 21.89 -15.56 8.01
C LYS A 240 20.49 -15.78 8.57
N TYR A 241 19.51 -15.06 8.06
CA TYR A 241 18.11 -15.21 8.49
C TYR A 241 17.60 -16.63 8.23
N VAL A 242 17.77 -17.13 7.01
CA VAL A 242 17.28 -18.46 6.61
C VAL A 242 17.98 -19.57 7.39
N GLN A 243 19.28 -19.46 7.62
CA GLN A 243 20.06 -20.50 8.28
C GLN A 243 19.96 -20.50 9.82
N ARG A 244 19.83 -19.32 10.46
CA ARG A 244 19.91 -19.20 11.93
C ARG A 244 18.60 -18.74 12.57
N HIS A 245 18.02 -17.67 12.09
CA HIS A 245 16.90 -17.02 12.77
C HIS A 245 15.54 -17.61 12.40
N ARG A 246 15.34 -17.94 11.13
CA ARG A 246 14.10 -18.57 10.65
C ARG A 246 13.83 -19.93 11.32
N PRO A 247 14.81 -20.84 11.45
CA PRO A 247 14.62 -22.09 12.19
C PRO A 247 14.24 -21.87 13.65
N THR A 248 14.81 -20.85 14.30
CA THR A 248 14.45 -20.49 15.68
C THR A 248 12.98 -20.06 15.79
N LEU A 249 12.47 -19.32 14.82
CA LEU A 249 11.04 -18.94 14.77
C LEU A 249 10.14 -20.14 14.45
N LEU A 250 10.57 -21.03 13.58
CA LEU A 250 9.84 -22.24 13.23
C LEU A 250 9.66 -23.22 14.42
N ARG A 251 10.56 -23.21 15.40
CA ARG A 251 10.39 -24.00 16.65
C ARG A 251 9.17 -23.58 17.47
N GLY A 252 8.64 -22.34 17.27
CA GLY A 252 7.39 -21.88 17.87
C GLY A 252 6.12 -22.48 17.25
N ARG A 253 6.26 -23.34 16.26
CA ARG A 253 5.14 -23.93 15.51
C ARG A 253 4.32 -24.85 16.42
N ARG A 254 3.00 -24.65 16.39
CA ARG A 254 2.06 -25.50 17.12
C ARG A 254 2.00 -26.90 16.48
N PRO A 255 1.79 -27.96 17.28
CA PRO A 255 1.53 -29.29 16.74
C PRO A 255 0.42 -29.24 15.68
N GLY A 256 0.57 -30.00 14.59
CA GLY A 256 -0.40 -30.03 13.49
C GLY A 256 -0.32 -28.87 12.49
N THR A 257 0.50 -27.83 12.73
CA THR A 257 0.70 -26.77 11.72
C THR A 257 1.52 -27.32 10.56
N PRO A 258 1.09 -27.18 9.28
CA PRO A 258 1.85 -27.65 8.12
C PRO A 258 3.24 -27.02 8.02
N ALA A 259 4.19 -27.72 7.41
CA ALA A 259 5.49 -27.14 7.04
C ALA A 259 5.26 -25.98 6.07
N THR A 260 6.17 -24.98 6.09
CA THR A 260 6.02 -23.80 5.23
C THR A 260 7.36 -23.40 4.64
N ASP A 261 7.32 -23.06 3.36
CA ASP A 261 8.41 -22.43 2.59
C ASP A 261 8.39 -20.89 2.66
N ALA A 262 7.40 -20.30 3.34
CA ALA A 262 7.31 -18.84 3.50
C ALA A 262 8.61 -18.26 4.04
N LEU A 263 9.08 -17.17 3.44
CA LEU A 263 10.28 -16.47 3.91
C LEU A 263 10.04 -15.87 5.30
N TRP A 264 8.94 -15.16 5.48
CA TRP A 264 8.62 -14.41 6.69
C TRP A 264 7.82 -15.25 7.67
N ILE A 265 8.43 -15.58 8.81
CA ILE A 265 7.84 -16.46 9.83
C ILE A 265 7.45 -15.65 11.07
N SER A 266 6.26 -15.93 11.60
CA SER A 266 5.77 -15.37 12.87
C SER A 266 6.44 -16.02 14.08
N VAL A 267 6.15 -15.52 15.27
CA VAL A 267 6.64 -16.11 16.53
C VAL A 267 5.99 -17.44 16.85
N GLU A 268 4.83 -17.71 16.23
CA GLU A 268 4.09 -18.98 16.34
C GLU A 268 4.52 -19.99 15.25
N GLY A 269 5.58 -19.71 14.50
CA GLY A 269 6.11 -20.59 13.45
C GLY A 269 5.26 -20.70 12.18
N ALA A 270 4.26 -19.83 12.02
CA ALA A 270 3.40 -19.73 10.85
C ALA A 270 3.87 -18.59 9.90
N PRO A 271 3.44 -18.56 8.63
CA PRO A 271 3.67 -17.42 7.76
C PRO A 271 3.20 -16.10 8.38
N LEU A 272 3.99 -15.05 8.25
CA LEU A 272 3.69 -13.75 8.84
C LEU A 272 2.63 -13.02 8.00
N ALA A 273 1.47 -12.72 8.59
CA ALA A 273 0.38 -12.03 7.92
C ALA A 273 0.75 -10.59 7.50
N GLU A 274 0.16 -10.08 6.42
CA GLU A 274 0.36 -8.73 5.88
C GLU A 274 0.23 -7.64 6.95
N GLU A 275 -0.82 -7.72 7.78
CA GLU A 275 -1.07 -6.78 8.88
C GLU A 275 0.04 -6.82 9.95
N SER A 276 0.56 -8.02 10.23
CA SER A 276 1.67 -8.18 11.17
C SER A 276 2.97 -7.61 10.61
N ILE A 277 3.26 -7.80 9.33
CA ILE A 277 4.39 -7.17 8.64
C ILE A 277 4.27 -5.65 8.72
N TYR A 278 3.08 -5.10 8.40
CA TYR A 278 2.84 -3.66 8.48
C TYR A 278 3.17 -3.11 9.87
N ARG A 279 2.62 -3.72 10.93
CA ARG A 279 2.85 -3.27 12.31
C ARG A 279 4.33 -3.38 12.71
N ARG A 280 5.02 -4.43 12.28
CA ARG A 280 6.43 -4.63 12.60
C ARG A 280 7.35 -3.65 11.88
N VAL A 281 7.10 -3.39 10.60
CA VAL A 281 7.83 -2.37 9.85
C VAL A 281 7.62 -0.99 10.47
N ALA A 282 6.37 -0.62 10.79
CA ALA A 282 6.09 0.65 11.46
C ALA A 282 6.79 0.76 12.83
N LYS A 283 6.82 -0.33 13.62
CA LYS A 283 7.54 -0.38 14.90
C LYS A 283 9.06 -0.26 14.73
N ALA A 284 9.62 -0.95 13.76
CA ALA A 284 11.07 -0.93 13.51
C ALA A 284 11.53 0.44 13.02
N THR A 285 10.83 1.03 12.04
CA THR A 285 11.15 2.36 11.52
C THR A 285 10.90 3.48 12.53
N GLY A 286 9.91 3.30 13.44
CA GLY A 286 9.59 4.25 14.52
C GLY A 286 10.69 4.40 15.57
N ARG A 287 11.73 3.56 15.58
CA ARG A 287 12.89 3.67 16.48
C ARG A 287 13.87 4.76 16.07
N SER A 288 13.91 5.07 14.78
CA SER A 288 14.88 6.01 14.19
C SER A 288 14.23 7.24 13.56
N GLY A 289 12.92 7.47 13.80
CA GLY A 289 12.16 8.60 13.26
C GLY A 289 10.68 8.29 13.13
N PRO A 290 9.90 9.10 12.40
CA PRO A 290 8.48 8.88 12.22
C PRO A 290 8.19 7.47 11.66
N PRO A 291 7.25 6.70 12.28
CA PRO A 291 6.96 5.35 11.84
C PRO A 291 6.32 5.35 10.45
N ILE A 292 6.82 4.48 9.58
CA ILE A 292 6.28 4.30 8.24
C ILE A 292 5.92 2.83 7.98
N GLY A 293 4.84 2.63 7.22
CA GLY A 293 4.46 1.28 6.78
C GLY A 293 5.07 0.94 5.41
N PRO A 294 5.00 -0.33 5.00
CA PRO A 294 5.63 -0.83 3.76
C PRO A 294 5.26 -0.04 2.50
N HIS A 295 4.02 0.42 2.40
CA HIS A 295 3.57 1.17 1.22
C HIS A 295 4.31 2.50 1.03
N LEU A 296 4.77 3.12 2.14
CA LEU A 296 5.46 4.40 2.07
C LEU A 296 6.90 4.25 1.55
N PHE A 297 7.54 3.07 1.70
CA PHE A 297 8.85 2.78 1.11
C PHE A 297 8.88 3.04 -0.39
N ARG A 298 7.80 2.72 -1.10
CA ARG A 298 7.68 2.98 -2.54
C ARG A 298 7.73 4.48 -2.85
N SER A 299 7.07 5.29 -2.03
CA SER A 299 7.15 6.75 -2.17
C SER A 299 8.52 7.30 -1.77
N CYS A 300 9.15 6.73 -0.72
CA CYS A 300 10.51 7.08 -0.32
C CYS A 300 11.52 6.74 -1.44
N ALA A 301 11.42 5.54 -2.04
CA ALA A 301 12.27 5.13 -3.16
C ALA A 301 12.14 6.08 -4.36
N ALA A 302 10.91 6.33 -4.83
CA ALA A 302 10.67 7.23 -5.93
C ALA A 302 11.17 8.66 -5.65
N THR A 303 10.95 9.18 -4.44
CA THR A 303 11.45 10.52 -4.06
C THR A 303 12.97 10.53 -3.97
N THR A 304 13.58 9.47 -3.42
CA THR A 304 15.05 9.38 -3.34
C THR A 304 15.68 9.37 -4.74
N ILE A 305 15.15 8.58 -5.68
CA ILE A 305 15.61 8.58 -7.08
C ILE A 305 15.45 9.98 -7.68
N ALA A 306 14.25 10.56 -7.61
CA ALA A 306 13.97 11.87 -8.18
C ALA A 306 14.87 12.99 -7.62
N THR A 307 15.32 12.88 -6.36
CA THR A 307 16.12 13.94 -5.71
C THR A 307 17.62 13.71 -5.75
N ARG A 308 18.07 12.45 -5.77
CA ARG A 308 19.48 12.09 -5.70
C ARG A 308 20.08 11.63 -7.02
N ALA A 309 19.25 11.06 -7.88
CA ALA A 309 19.64 10.56 -9.20
C ALA A 309 18.58 10.96 -10.26
N PRO A 310 18.39 12.28 -10.51
CA PRO A 310 17.36 12.74 -11.46
C PRO A 310 17.60 12.25 -12.90
N SER A 311 18.84 11.97 -13.30
CA SER A 311 19.18 11.30 -14.57
C SER A 311 18.56 9.92 -14.73
N ASP A 312 18.36 9.21 -13.60
CA ASP A 312 17.88 7.83 -13.57
C ASP A 312 16.38 7.74 -13.25
N ILE A 313 15.66 8.84 -13.39
CA ILE A 313 14.24 8.89 -13.02
C ILE A 313 13.38 7.88 -13.76
N HIS A 314 13.80 7.45 -14.96
CA HIS A 314 13.14 6.45 -15.79
C HIS A 314 13.05 5.08 -15.10
N ILE A 315 13.95 4.76 -14.14
CA ILE A 315 13.91 3.49 -13.40
C ILE A 315 12.79 3.43 -12.37
N ILE A 316 12.14 4.54 -12.01
CA ILE A 316 11.04 4.55 -11.03
C ILE A 316 9.90 3.61 -11.46
N THR A 317 9.54 3.67 -12.74
CA THR A 317 8.42 2.86 -13.26
C THR A 317 8.68 1.36 -13.19
N PRO A 318 9.80 0.82 -13.68
CA PRO A 318 10.10 -0.60 -13.55
C PRO A 318 10.36 -1.03 -12.09
N VAL A 319 11.13 -0.28 -11.31
CA VAL A 319 11.43 -0.62 -9.90
C VAL A 319 10.16 -0.70 -9.05
N LEU A 320 9.20 0.18 -9.30
CA LEU A 320 7.96 0.20 -8.55
C LEU A 320 6.82 -0.59 -9.22
N ASP A 321 7.06 -1.21 -10.37
CA ASP A 321 6.02 -1.94 -11.11
C ASP A 321 4.72 -1.12 -11.22
N HIS A 322 4.83 0.12 -11.71
CA HIS A 322 3.67 0.99 -11.94
C HIS A 322 2.98 0.60 -13.25
N SER A 323 1.66 0.51 -13.23
CA SER A 323 0.85 0.11 -14.40
C SER A 323 0.49 1.27 -15.32
N GLY A 324 0.74 2.53 -14.92
CA GLY A 324 0.41 3.72 -15.72
C GLY A 324 1.47 4.80 -15.66
N PRO A 325 1.56 5.66 -16.69
CA PRO A 325 2.51 6.75 -16.77
C PRO A 325 2.28 7.86 -15.72
N GLU A 326 1.02 8.10 -15.31
CA GLU A 326 0.63 9.19 -14.42
C GLU A 326 1.43 9.29 -13.11
N ILE A 327 1.81 8.15 -12.55
CA ILE A 327 2.60 8.12 -11.31
C ILE A 327 4.05 8.44 -11.61
N GLY A 328 4.58 7.97 -12.72
CA GLY A 328 5.93 8.30 -13.20
C GLY A 328 6.06 9.80 -13.47
N GLU A 329 5.12 10.39 -14.19
CA GLU A 329 5.08 11.82 -14.52
C GLU A 329 5.14 12.72 -13.28
N ARG A 330 4.44 12.35 -12.21
CA ARG A 330 4.47 13.11 -10.95
C ARG A 330 5.89 13.21 -10.37
N TYR A 331 6.66 12.15 -10.41
CA TYR A 331 8.04 12.16 -9.92
C TYR A 331 8.99 12.81 -10.92
N TYR A 332 8.70 12.67 -12.21
CA TYR A 332 9.41 13.39 -13.28
C TYR A 332 9.27 14.89 -13.11
N ASN A 333 8.06 15.38 -12.88
CA ASN A 333 7.79 16.80 -12.62
C ASN A 333 8.45 17.26 -11.31
N LEU A 334 8.49 16.42 -10.28
CA LEU A 334 9.19 16.74 -9.02
C LEU A 334 10.69 16.88 -9.24
N ALA A 335 11.32 15.96 -9.99
CA ALA A 335 12.74 16.03 -10.29
C ALA A 335 13.07 17.26 -11.11
N GLY A 336 12.32 17.54 -12.19
CA GLY A 336 12.49 18.72 -13.03
C GLY A 336 12.34 20.04 -12.24
N SER A 337 11.34 20.12 -11.36
CA SER A 337 11.14 21.30 -10.51
C SER A 337 12.28 21.52 -9.53
N LEU A 338 12.82 20.46 -8.94
CA LEU A 338 13.96 20.55 -8.00
C LEU A 338 15.25 20.91 -8.73
N GLU A 339 15.46 20.36 -9.92
CA GLU A 339 16.62 20.70 -10.75
C GLU A 339 16.57 22.15 -11.21
N ALA A 340 15.42 22.63 -11.71
CA ALA A 340 15.21 24.02 -12.08
C ALA A 340 15.41 24.96 -10.88
N SER A 341 14.91 24.61 -9.70
CA SER A 341 15.12 25.39 -8.47
C SER A 341 16.58 25.48 -8.08
N ARG A 342 17.34 24.37 -8.19
CA ARG A 342 18.79 24.36 -7.93
C ARG A 342 19.56 25.20 -8.96
N ALA A 343 19.19 25.11 -10.23
CA ALA A 343 19.78 25.90 -11.29
C ALA A 343 19.53 27.39 -11.04
N TYR A 344 18.29 27.76 -10.73
CA TYR A 344 17.93 29.12 -10.37
C TYR A 344 18.71 29.64 -9.15
N GLY A 345 18.82 28.81 -8.10
CA GLY A 345 19.61 29.16 -6.92
C GLY A 345 21.08 29.48 -7.26
N ARG A 346 21.72 28.72 -8.15
CA ARG A 346 23.08 28.98 -8.63
C ARG A 346 23.18 30.34 -9.34
N VAL A 347 22.23 30.63 -10.24
CA VAL A 347 22.19 31.93 -10.95
C VAL A 347 22.07 33.09 -9.96
N VAL A 348 21.20 32.99 -8.98
CA VAL A 348 21.01 34.02 -7.95
C VAL A 348 22.27 34.21 -7.10
N GLU A 349 22.94 33.13 -6.71
CA GLU A 349 24.21 33.21 -5.97
C GLU A 349 25.34 33.86 -6.78
N ASP A 350 25.44 33.57 -8.07
CA ASP A 350 26.43 34.16 -8.96
C ASP A 350 26.16 35.66 -9.16
N LEU A 351 24.90 36.05 -9.37
CA LEU A 351 24.51 37.46 -9.41
C LEU A 351 24.87 38.19 -8.11
N ARG A 352 24.59 37.57 -6.96
CA ARG A 352 24.96 38.15 -5.66
C ARG A 352 26.47 38.33 -5.48
N ARG A 353 27.27 37.36 -5.97
CA ARG A 353 28.75 37.46 -5.95
C ARG A 353 29.22 38.63 -6.82
N THR A 354 28.65 38.77 -8.03
CA THR A 354 28.97 39.86 -8.97
C THR A 354 28.65 41.21 -8.38
N VAL A 355 27.48 41.40 -7.79
CA VAL A 355 27.08 42.66 -7.14
C VAL A 355 28.03 43.01 -5.98
N ARG A 356 28.39 42.03 -5.14
CA ARG A 356 29.33 42.24 -4.02
C ARG A 356 30.75 42.64 -4.50
N SER A 357 31.21 42.03 -5.58
CA SER A 357 32.53 42.37 -6.16
C SER A 357 32.55 43.78 -6.77
N SER A 358 31.45 44.16 -7.43
CA SER A 358 31.28 45.51 -7.99
C SER A 358 31.22 46.59 -6.91
N SER A 359 30.51 46.36 -5.83
CA SER A 359 30.42 47.28 -4.68
C SER A 359 31.75 47.42 -3.94
N ARG A 360 32.55 46.36 -3.85
CA ARG A 360 33.91 46.43 -3.26
C ARG A 360 34.90 47.18 -4.14
N ARG A 361 34.76 47.12 -5.47
CA ARG A 361 35.58 47.92 -6.40
C ARG A 361 35.25 49.41 -6.31
N LYS A 362 33.96 49.79 -6.27
CA LYS A 362 33.56 51.20 -6.10
C LYS A 362 34.09 51.81 -4.81
N ASN A 363 33.97 51.10 -3.68
CA ASN A 363 34.47 51.62 -2.41
C ASN A 363 36.00 51.71 -2.31
N ARG A 364 36.74 51.10 -3.23
CA ARG A 364 38.20 51.18 -3.29
C ARG A 364 38.67 52.37 -4.13
N THR A 365 37.93 52.69 -5.22
CA THR A 365 38.18 53.86 -6.07
C THR A 365 37.75 55.21 -5.44
N GLU A 366 36.89 55.19 -4.44
CA GLU A 366 36.50 56.41 -3.70
C GLU A 366 37.43 56.70 -2.49
N LYS A 367 38.42 55.86 -2.22
CA LYS A 367 39.38 56.02 -1.12
C LYS A 367 40.82 56.31 -1.59
N GLU A 368 41.07 56.30 -2.92
CA GLU A 368 42.28 56.76 -3.57
C GLU A 368 42.04 58.19 -4.15
#